data_d8f5c946521400c57f2c430294fc3909
#
_entry.id   d8f5c946521400c57f2c430294fc3909
#
_cell.length_a   1.000
_cell.length_b   1.000
_cell.length_c   1.000
_cell.angle_alpha   90.00
_cell.angle_beta   90.00
_cell.angle_gamma   90.00
#
_symmetry.space_group_name_H-M   'P 1'
#
loop_
_entity.id
_entity.type
_entity.pdbx_description
1 polymer ?
#
loop_
_entity_poly.entity_id
_entity_poly.type
_entity_poly.pdbx_seq_one_letter_code
_entity_poly.pdbx_strand_id
1 'polypeptide(L)'
;MRRILMIAVVLLSTVLVKAQDNSNRIGVGLGGFYRPTAFATLFWEHETHYHNAWEFFAEGRVLFPGDLSQLSQVSQLWDSSGKQWGVGAAWKPCLYRARNRYGSARIGVSLGAAPADFLAGIHAGWQHSYAFRRGWQFYWQAGVDVMLPKRDDLFRVGAGVGIKMPVRIR
;
A
#
# COMPACT_ATOMS: atom_id res chain seq x y z
N MET A 1 -2.79 26.63 -9.65
CA MET A 1 -1.72 25.61 -9.47
C MET A 1 -0.72 25.98 -8.37
N ARG A 2 -0.08 27.17 -8.33
CA ARG A 2 0.88 27.55 -7.26
C ARG A 2 0.34 27.44 -5.83
N ARG A 3 -0.92 27.78 -5.57
CA ARG A 3 -1.54 27.73 -4.22
C ARG A 3 -1.77 26.30 -3.72
N ILE A 4 -2.11 25.38 -4.62
CA ILE A 4 -2.30 23.94 -4.28
C ILE A 4 -0.95 23.30 -3.95
N LEU A 5 0.10 23.66 -4.69
CA LEU A 5 1.46 23.19 -4.41
C LEU A 5 1.97 23.68 -3.04
N MET A 6 1.70 24.93 -2.68
CA MET A 6 2.06 25.48 -1.37
C MET A 6 1.33 24.78 -0.22
N ILE A 7 0.03 24.51 -0.38
CA ILE A 7 -0.74 23.76 0.63
C ILE A 7 -0.21 22.34 0.78
N ALA A 8 0.13 21.66 -0.33
CA ALA A 8 0.72 20.32 -0.29
C ALA A 8 2.11 20.34 0.40
N VAL A 9 2.95 21.33 0.14
CA VAL A 9 4.27 21.49 0.78
C VAL A 9 4.12 21.80 2.27
N VAL A 10 3.17 22.65 2.67
CA VAL A 10 2.90 22.97 4.07
C VAL A 10 2.34 21.75 4.81
N LEU A 11 1.45 20.98 4.20
CA LEU A 11 0.96 19.71 4.77
C LEU A 11 2.07 18.66 4.88
N LEU A 12 2.99 18.59 3.90
CA LEU A 12 4.15 17.71 4.00
C LEU A 12 5.13 18.15 5.10
N SER A 13 5.34 19.47 5.27
CA SER A 13 6.26 19.98 6.28
C SER A 13 5.75 19.85 7.71
N THR A 14 4.44 19.89 7.94
CA THR A 14 3.85 19.68 9.28
C THR A 14 3.94 18.21 9.74
N VAL A 15 4.10 17.26 8.82
CA VAL A 15 4.30 15.84 9.13
C VAL A 15 5.73 15.56 9.64
N LEU A 16 6.68 16.45 9.38
CA LEU A 16 8.08 16.28 9.78
C LEU A 16 8.42 16.77 11.20
N VAL A 17 7.45 17.30 11.95
CA VAL A 17 7.71 17.88 13.27
C VAL A 17 7.50 16.89 14.40
N LYS A 18 8.61 16.46 14.95
CA LYS A 18 8.86 15.89 16.29
C LYS A 18 8.05 14.67 16.72
N ALA A 19 8.71 13.52 16.65
CA ALA A 19 8.36 12.42 17.52
C ALA A 19 9.62 11.74 18.08
N GLN A 20 9.75 11.74 19.36
CA GLN A 20 10.92 11.31 20.10
C GLN A 20 11.04 9.78 20.25
N ASP A 21 10.08 8.99 19.73
CA ASP A 21 10.07 7.53 19.70
C ASP A 21 9.63 6.96 18.33
N ASN A 22 9.90 7.68 17.25
CA ASN A 22 9.45 7.29 15.93
C ASN A 22 10.33 6.21 15.32
N SER A 23 9.75 5.13 14.90
CA SER A 23 10.43 4.12 14.12
C SER A 23 10.06 4.25 12.64
N ASN A 24 11.10 4.30 11.80
CA ASN A 24 10.91 4.22 10.36
C ASN A 24 11.09 2.77 9.92
N ARG A 25 10.27 2.33 8.99
CA ARG A 25 10.35 0.99 8.39
C ARG A 25 10.24 1.07 6.88
N ILE A 26 10.95 0.20 6.20
CA ILE A 26 10.71 -0.11 4.80
C ILE A 26 10.08 -1.49 4.73
N GLY A 27 9.11 -1.67 3.88
CA GLY A 27 8.46 -2.96 3.71
C GLY A 27 8.19 -3.30 2.26
N VAL A 28 8.05 -4.59 2.04
CA VAL A 28 7.62 -5.16 0.78
C VAL A 28 6.43 -6.06 1.03
N GLY A 29 5.49 -6.08 0.09
CA GLY A 29 4.31 -6.92 0.16
C GLY A 29 3.93 -7.48 -1.19
N LEU A 30 3.25 -8.60 -1.15
CA LEU A 30 2.65 -9.27 -2.30
C LEU A 30 1.22 -9.65 -1.95
N GLY A 31 0.35 -9.63 -2.94
CA GLY A 31 -1.05 -10.02 -2.73
C GLY A 31 -1.82 -10.16 -4.02
N GLY A 32 -3.12 -10.35 -3.86
CA GLY A 32 -4.05 -10.46 -4.97
C GLY A 32 -5.41 -9.91 -4.63
N PHE A 33 -6.17 -9.63 -5.68
CA PHE A 33 -7.56 -9.20 -5.61
C PHE A 33 -8.49 -10.32 -6.09
N TYR A 34 -9.75 -10.25 -5.69
CA TYR A 34 -10.80 -11.22 -6.09
C TYR A 34 -10.91 -11.38 -7.62
N ARG A 35 -10.77 -10.30 -8.38
CA ARG A 35 -10.48 -10.41 -9.81
C ARG A 35 -9.02 -10.82 -9.99
N PRO A 36 -8.67 -11.65 -10.96
CA PRO A 36 -7.34 -12.25 -11.06
C PRO A 36 -6.28 -11.17 -11.34
N THR A 37 -5.91 -10.47 -10.28
CA THR A 37 -4.90 -9.40 -10.27
C THR A 37 -3.94 -9.68 -9.12
N ALA A 38 -2.66 -9.81 -9.42
CA ALA A 38 -1.61 -9.79 -8.41
C ALA A 38 -1.06 -8.38 -8.24
N PHE A 39 -0.60 -8.06 -7.05
CA PHE A 39 0.11 -6.82 -6.78
C PHE A 39 1.39 -7.06 -5.98
N ALA A 40 2.36 -6.19 -6.21
CA ALA A 40 3.56 -6.05 -5.39
C ALA A 40 3.64 -4.61 -4.89
N THR A 41 3.92 -4.44 -3.62
CA THR A 41 4.00 -3.11 -2.97
C THR A 41 5.37 -2.95 -2.32
N LEU A 42 5.99 -1.80 -2.56
CA LEU A 42 7.12 -1.29 -1.80
C LEU A 42 6.63 -0.07 -1.02
N PHE A 43 6.96 0.03 0.26
CA PHE A 43 6.51 1.15 1.06
C PHE A 43 7.52 1.56 2.11
N TRP A 44 7.43 2.82 2.49
CA TRP A 44 8.05 3.41 3.66
C TRP A 44 6.98 3.76 4.69
N GLU A 45 7.17 3.30 5.92
CA GLU A 45 6.25 3.51 7.03
C GLU A 45 6.95 4.32 8.12
N HIS A 46 6.31 5.40 8.50
CA HIS A 46 6.70 6.24 9.63
C HIS A 46 5.71 6.00 10.78
N GLU A 47 6.16 5.26 11.78
CA GLU A 47 5.36 4.99 12.98
C GLU A 47 5.50 6.14 13.97
N THR A 48 4.37 6.67 14.37
CA THR A 48 4.24 7.72 15.38
C THR A 48 3.88 7.13 16.74
N HIS A 49 3.56 7.99 17.70
CA HIS A 49 3.10 7.58 19.04
C HIS A 49 1.93 6.56 18.93
N TYR A 50 1.87 5.62 19.87
CA TYR A 50 0.82 4.60 19.98
C TYR A 50 0.71 3.64 18.78
N HIS A 51 1.79 3.45 18.02
CA HIS A 51 1.79 2.60 16.80
C HIS A 51 0.86 3.06 15.68
N ASN A 52 0.40 4.29 15.71
CA ASN A 52 -0.19 4.90 14.53
C ASN A 52 0.91 5.13 13.49
N ALA A 53 0.62 4.94 12.23
CA ALA A 53 1.63 5.10 11.21
C ALA A 53 1.12 5.84 9.97
N TRP A 54 2.04 6.53 9.31
CA TRP A 54 1.89 6.98 7.94
C TRP A 54 2.68 6.06 7.03
N GLU A 55 2.05 5.63 5.96
CA GLU A 55 2.65 4.78 4.94
C GLU A 55 2.65 5.51 3.61
N PHE A 56 3.81 5.56 2.96
CA PHE A 56 3.96 6.01 1.58
C PHE A 56 4.36 4.79 0.76
N PHE A 57 3.59 4.48 -0.27
CA PHE A 57 3.76 3.24 -1.02
C PHE A 57 3.83 3.46 -2.52
N ALA A 58 4.56 2.57 -3.19
CA ALA A 58 4.51 2.36 -4.63
C ALA A 58 4.02 0.94 -4.87
N GLU A 59 3.08 0.78 -5.79
CA GLU A 59 2.45 -0.50 -6.08
C GLU A 59 2.44 -0.76 -7.57
N GLY A 60 2.87 -1.96 -7.94
CA GLY A 60 2.73 -2.52 -9.28
C GLY A 60 1.65 -3.59 -9.26
N ARG A 61 0.78 -3.58 -10.26
CA ARG A 61 -0.33 -4.54 -10.44
C ARG A 61 -0.26 -5.18 -11.81
N VAL A 62 -0.57 -6.47 -11.86
CA VAL A 62 -0.66 -7.24 -13.09
C VAL A 62 -2.03 -7.91 -13.10
N LEU A 63 -2.81 -7.65 -14.15
CA LEU A 63 -4.08 -8.32 -14.38
C LEU A 63 -3.81 -9.61 -15.17
N PHE A 64 -4.35 -10.72 -14.66
CA PHE A 64 -4.32 -11.99 -15.37
C PHE A 64 -5.57 -12.09 -16.28
N PRO A 65 -5.46 -12.66 -17.47
CA PRO A 65 -6.63 -13.02 -18.25
C PRO A 65 -7.52 -13.96 -17.43
N GLY A 66 -8.83 -13.77 -17.49
CA GLY A 66 -9.80 -14.45 -16.61
C GLY A 66 -9.84 -15.98 -16.71
N ASP A 67 -9.13 -16.55 -17.66
CA ASP A 67 -9.01 -18.00 -17.83
C ASP A 67 -7.62 -18.47 -17.41
N LEU A 68 -7.55 -19.11 -16.23
CA LEU A 68 -6.31 -19.66 -15.65
C LEU A 68 -5.67 -20.76 -16.52
N SER A 69 -6.41 -21.34 -17.46
CA SER A 69 -5.87 -22.32 -18.40
C SER A 69 -4.82 -21.73 -19.37
N GLN A 70 -4.80 -20.40 -19.53
CA GLN A 70 -3.83 -19.69 -20.35
C GLN A 70 -2.53 -19.32 -19.63
N LEU A 71 -2.40 -19.63 -18.35
CA LEU A 71 -1.18 -19.37 -17.56
C LEU A 71 0.05 -20.19 -17.99
N SER A 72 -0.10 -21.12 -18.94
CA SER A 72 1.03 -21.87 -19.52
C SER A 72 2.05 -21.01 -20.28
N GLN A 73 1.69 -19.75 -20.58
CA GLN A 73 2.58 -18.80 -21.26
C GLN A 73 2.93 -17.62 -20.33
N VAL A 74 3.85 -17.85 -19.40
CA VAL A 74 4.40 -16.81 -18.50
C VAL A 74 4.94 -15.60 -19.27
N SER A 75 5.32 -15.77 -20.55
CA SER A 75 5.74 -14.68 -21.43
C SER A 75 4.65 -13.65 -21.70
N GLN A 76 3.38 -14.05 -21.71
CA GLN A 76 2.24 -13.14 -21.94
C GLN A 76 1.91 -12.28 -20.70
N LEU A 77 2.35 -12.68 -19.50
CA LEU A 77 2.26 -11.83 -18.30
C LEU A 77 3.10 -10.55 -18.44
N TRP A 78 4.04 -10.56 -19.38
CA TRP A 78 4.95 -9.42 -19.61
C TRP A 78 4.44 -8.46 -20.67
N ASP A 79 3.35 -8.81 -21.39
CA ASP A 79 2.72 -7.90 -22.35
C ASP A 79 2.06 -6.71 -21.64
N SER A 80 2.18 -5.55 -22.23
CA SER A 80 1.94 -4.23 -21.61
C SER A 80 0.47 -3.95 -21.24
N SER A 81 -0.48 -4.69 -21.77
CA SER A 81 -1.90 -4.36 -21.67
C SER A 81 -2.55 -4.54 -20.29
N GLY A 82 -1.94 -5.34 -19.41
CA GLY A 82 -2.47 -5.63 -18.07
C GLY A 82 -1.75 -4.95 -16.91
N LYS A 83 -0.71 -4.14 -17.18
CA LYS A 83 0.12 -3.55 -16.13
C LYS A 83 -0.45 -2.22 -15.64
N GLN A 84 -0.48 -2.06 -14.34
CA GLN A 84 -0.84 -0.81 -13.69
C GLN A 84 0.22 -0.51 -12.63
N TRP A 85 0.51 0.75 -12.42
CA TRP A 85 1.37 1.17 -11.32
C TRP A 85 0.76 2.38 -10.64
N GLY A 86 1.08 2.57 -9.39
CA GLY A 86 0.59 3.69 -8.61
C GLY A 86 1.51 4.00 -7.44
N VAL A 87 1.39 5.22 -6.97
CA VAL A 87 2.02 5.69 -5.73
C VAL A 87 0.94 6.28 -4.85
N GLY A 88 1.09 6.16 -3.55
CA GLY A 88 0.05 6.63 -2.65
C GLY A 88 0.55 6.85 -1.23
N ALA A 89 -0.38 7.31 -0.42
CA ALA A 89 -0.18 7.47 1.01
C ALA A 89 -1.38 6.90 1.76
N ALA A 90 -1.11 6.30 2.92
CA ALA A 90 -2.13 5.75 3.79
C ALA A 90 -1.85 6.12 5.25
N TRP A 91 -2.90 6.39 5.98
CA TRP A 91 -2.88 6.52 7.42
C TRP A 91 -3.33 5.20 8.06
N LYS A 92 -2.58 4.77 9.09
CA LYS A 92 -2.81 3.50 9.77
C LYS A 92 -2.97 3.73 11.28
N PRO A 93 -4.19 4.06 11.76
CA PRO A 93 -4.48 4.10 13.19
C PRO A 93 -4.40 2.68 13.78
N CYS A 94 -3.65 2.53 14.85
CA CYS A 94 -3.55 1.27 15.58
C CYS A 94 -4.78 1.12 16.49
N LEU A 95 -5.64 0.17 16.17
CA LEU A 95 -6.89 -0.11 16.91
C LEU A 95 -6.76 -1.30 17.86
N TYR A 96 -5.79 -2.16 17.65
CA TYR A 96 -5.53 -3.31 18.47
C TYR A 96 -4.03 -3.43 18.79
N ARG A 97 -3.71 -3.66 20.05
CA ARG A 97 -2.32 -3.81 20.51
C ARG A 97 -2.21 -4.96 21.52
N ALA A 98 -1.28 -5.86 21.28
CA ALA A 98 -0.83 -6.87 22.20
C ALA A 98 0.71 -6.88 22.23
N ARG A 99 1.32 -7.72 23.07
CA ARG A 99 2.78 -7.71 23.31
C ARG A 99 3.64 -7.68 22.03
N ASN A 100 3.29 -8.48 21.03
CA ASN A 100 4.05 -8.60 19.77
C ASN A 100 3.13 -8.50 18.54
N ARG A 101 1.91 -7.99 18.69
CA ARG A 101 0.90 -7.96 17.62
C ARG A 101 0.22 -6.61 17.60
N TYR A 102 0.01 -6.09 16.41
CA TYR A 102 -0.64 -4.80 16.17
C TYR A 102 -1.67 -4.96 15.08
N GLY A 103 -2.87 -4.46 15.31
CA GLY A 103 -3.93 -4.39 14.33
C GLY A 103 -4.27 -2.95 14.02
N SER A 104 -4.17 -2.55 12.76
CA SER A 104 -4.41 -1.18 12.32
C SER A 104 -5.44 -1.15 11.20
N ALA A 105 -6.36 -0.21 11.25
CA ALA A 105 -7.08 0.16 10.04
C ALA A 105 -6.09 0.80 9.07
N ARG A 106 -6.32 0.66 7.78
CA ARG A 106 -5.53 1.30 6.71
C ARG A 106 -6.48 2.10 5.83
N ILE A 107 -6.29 3.40 5.77
CA ILE A 107 -7.09 4.31 4.95
C ILE A 107 -6.12 5.12 4.12
N GLY A 108 -6.26 5.10 2.80
CA GLY A 108 -5.30 5.72 1.92
C GLY A 108 -5.86 6.15 0.58
N VAL A 109 -5.01 6.85 -0.15
CA VAL A 109 -5.27 7.30 -1.52
C VAL A 109 -4.05 7.00 -2.38
N SER A 110 -4.29 6.76 -3.66
CA SER A 110 -3.22 6.57 -4.64
C SER A 110 -3.53 7.25 -5.96
N LEU A 111 -2.46 7.57 -6.67
CA LEU A 111 -2.48 8.04 -8.04
C LEU A 111 -1.58 7.12 -8.86
N GLY A 112 -1.98 6.82 -10.08
CA GLY A 112 -1.25 5.88 -10.91
C GLY A 112 -1.61 5.97 -12.36
N ALA A 113 -1.10 5.04 -13.13
CA ALA A 113 -1.38 4.92 -14.55
C ALA A 113 -1.56 3.46 -14.96
N ALA A 114 -2.42 3.27 -15.92
CA ALA A 114 -2.53 2.10 -16.78
C ALA A 114 -2.09 2.50 -18.19
N PRO A 115 -1.88 1.57 -19.12
CA PRO A 115 -1.36 1.88 -20.46
C PRO A 115 -2.15 2.95 -21.24
N ALA A 116 -3.45 3.11 -20.94
CA ALA A 116 -4.32 4.07 -21.64
C ALA A 116 -4.96 5.12 -20.72
N ASP A 117 -4.85 4.97 -19.37
CA ASP A 117 -5.64 5.75 -18.44
C ASP A 117 -4.82 6.21 -17.23
N PHE A 118 -5.17 7.37 -16.70
CA PHE A 118 -4.77 7.82 -15.38
C PHE A 118 -5.70 7.19 -14.34
N LEU A 119 -5.13 6.69 -13.25
CA LEU A 119 -5.87 6.04 -12.17
C LEU A 119 -5.77 6.84 -10.87
N ALA A 120 -6.89 7.02 -10.21
CA ALA A 120 -6.96 7.50 -8.84
C ALA A 120 -7.65 6.44 -7.98
N GLY A 121 -7.12 6.16 -6.80
CA GLY A 121 -7.64 5.11 -5.92
C GLY A 121 -7.84 5.59 -4.49
N ILE A 122 -8.87 5.03 -3.86
CA ILE A 122 -9.11 5.11 -2.43
C ILE A 122 -8.97 3.70 -1.87
N HIS A 123 -8.24 3.56 -0.79
CA HIS A 123 -7.95 2.29 -0.13
C HIS A 123 -8.51 2.29 1.27
N ALA A 124 -9.23 1.23 1.64
CA ALA A 124 -9.67 0.99 3.00
C ALA A 124 -9.45 -0.48 3.36
N GLY A 125 -8.89 -0.74 4.54
CA GLY A 125 -8.60 -2.12 4.92
C GLY A 125 -8.13 -2.29 6.36
N TRP A 126 -7.74 -3.50 6.65
CA TRP A 126 -7.15 -3.93 7.91
C TRP A 126 -5.78 -4.51 7.67
N GLN A 127 -4.82 -4.12 8.50
CA GLN A 127 -3.48 -4.71 8.52
C GLN A 127 -3.18 -5.25 9.91
N HIS A 128 -2.73 -6.50 9.98
CA HIS A 128 -2.29 -7.12 11.21
C HIS A 128 -0.79 -7.44 11.12
N SER A 129 -0.01 -6.94 12.07
CA SER A 129 1.44 -7.05 12.08
C SER A 129 1.91 -7.84 13.29
N TYR A 130 2.91 -8.70 13.09
CA TYR A 130 3.59 -9.51 14.10
C TYR A 130 5.03 -9.04 14.21
N ALA A 131 5.41 -8.51 15.37
CA ALA A 131 6.77 -8.05 15.62
C ALA A 131 7.68 -9.20 16.07
N PHE A 132 8.84 -9.32 15.42
CA PHE A 132 9.89 -10.27 15.75
C PHE A 132 11.03 -9.57 16.52
N ARG A 133 11.98 -10.37 16.98
CA ARG A 133 13.24 -9.87 17.51
C ARG A 133 13.97 -9.00 16.47
N ARG A 134 14.67 -7.96 16.90
CA ARG A 134 15.38 -6.99 16.04
C ARG A 134 14.50 -6.01 15.27
N GLY A 135 13.19 -5.90 15.58
CA GLY A 135 12.31 -4.88 15.00
C GLY A 135 11.69 -5.24 13.64
N TRP A 136 12.00 -6.42 13.08
CA TRP A 136 11.33 -6.92 11.90
C TRP A 136 9.87 -7.22 12.20
N GLN A 137 8.99 -7.04 11.21
CA GLN A 137 7.58 -7.40 11.31
C GLN A 137 7.14 -8.17 10.07
N PHE A 138 6.41 -9.26 10.30
CA PHE A 138 5.55 -9.86 9.29
C PHE A 138 4.18 -9.21 9.37
N TYR A 139 3.51 -9.01 8.25
CA TYR A 139 2.14 -8.53 8.25
C TYR A 139 1.30 -9.27 7.21
N TRP A 140 0.01 -9.32 7.47
CA TRP A 140 -1.01 -9.58 6.48
C TRP A 140 -1.98 -8.41 6.45
N GLN A 141 -2.60 -8.20 5.31
CA GLN A 141 -3.60 -7.17 5.11
C GLN A 141 -4.75 -7.69 4.28
N ALA A 142 -5.95 -7.14 4.52
CA ALA A 142 -7.13 -7.35 3.68
C ALA A 142 -7.85 -6.01 3.54
N GLY A 143 -8.42 -5.75 2.37
CA GLY A 143 -9.05 -4.46 2.14
C GLY A 143 -9.82 -4.38 0.86
N VAL A 144 -10.35 -3.19 0.64
CA VAL A 144 -11.13 -2.81 -0.52
C VAL A 144 -10.48 -1.58 -1.16
N ASP A 145 -10.31 -1.64 -2.45
CA ASP A 145 -9.87 -0.51 -3.27
C ASP A 145 -11.02 -0.03 -4.15
N VAL A 146 -11.19 1.28 -4.21
CA VAL A 146 -12.09 1.96 -5.15
C VAL A 146 -11.22 2.71 -6.15
N MET A 147 -11.31 2.34 -7.44
CA MET A 147 -10.46 2.89 -8.51
C MET A 147 -11.28 3.71 -9.51
N LEU A 148 -10.83 4.93 -9.79
CA LEU A 148 -11.42 5.86 -10.75
C LEU A 148 -10.39 6.15 -11.86
N PRO A 149 -10.81 6.31 -13.14
CA PRO A 149 -12.16 6.32 -13.70
C PRO A 149 -12.61 5.00 -14.35
N LYS A 150 -12.13 3.85 -13.90
CA LYS A 150 -12.38 2.59 -14.60
C LYS A 150 -13.81 2.09 -14.38
N ARG A 151 -14.58 1.97 -15.48
CA ARG A 151 -16.00 1.61 -15.46
C ARG A 151 -16.29 0.19 -14.98
N ASP A 152 -15.40 -0.77 -15.26
CA ASP A 152 -15.69 -2.20 -15.01
C ASP A 152 -15.10 -2.75 -13.72
N ASP A 153 -14.22 -2.00 -13.01
CA ASP A 153 -13.47 -2.42 -11.85
C ASP A 153 -13.45 -1.36 -10.73
N LEU A 154 -14.63 -0.78 -10.45
CA LEU A 154 -14.75 0.26 -9.43
C LEU A 154 -14.32 -0.26 -8.03
N PHE A 155 -14.73 -1.48 -7.69
CA PHE A 155 -14.47 -2.09 -6.39
C PHE A 155 -13.59 -3.32 -6.51
N ARG A 156 -12.52 -3.38 -5.74
CA ARG A 156 -11.61 -4.53 -5.67
C ARG A 156 -11.44 -4.94 -4.22
N VAL A 157 -11.71 -6.19 -3.92
CA VAL A 157 -11.45 -6.80 -2.61
C VAL A 157 -10.19 -7.63 -2.73
N GLY A 158 -9.24 -7.43 -1.84
CA GLY A 158 -7.97 -8.12 -1.91
C GLY A 158 -7.36 -8.42 -0.55
N ALA A 159 -6.34 -9.28 -0.60
CA ALA A 159 -5.53 -9.61 0.55
C ALA A 159 -4.06 -9.74 0.15
N GLY A 160 -3.18 -9.50 1.10
CA GLY A 160 -1.74 -9.59 0.87
C GLY A 160 -0.97 -9.88 2.15
N VAL A 161 0.28 -10.24 1.96
CA VAL A 161 1.25 -10.50 3.04
C VAL A 161 2.56 -9.79 2.73
N GLY A 162 3.34 -9.52 3.76
CA GLY A 162 4.64 -8.90 3.54
C GLY A 162 5.50 -8.80 4.80
N ILE A 163 6.63 -8.15 4.63
CA ILE A 163 7.65 -7.99 5.66
C ILE A 163 8.03 -6.52 5.76
N LYS A 164 8.24 -6.04 6.99
CA LYS A 164 8.75 -4.70 7.30
C LYS A 164 10.09 -4.81 8.01
N MET A 165 11.02 -3.97 7.61
CA MET A 165 12.36 -3.87 8.19
C MET A 165 12.55 -2.50 8.85
N PRO A 166 13.09 -2.44 10.06
CA PRO A 166 13.40 -1.16 10.69
C PRO A 166 14.55 -0.46 9.96
N VAL A 167 14.38 0.83 9.71
CA VAL A 167 15.42 1.69 9.14
C VAL A 167 15.82 2.69 10.20
N ARG A 168 17.11 2.67 10.59
CA ARG A 168 17.69 3.72 11.44
C ARG A 168 18.18 4.84 10.54
N ILE A 169 17.44 5.93 10.50
CA ILE A 169 17.94 7.17 9.93
C ILE A 169 18.79 7.81 11.05
N ARG A 170 20.11 7.85 10.83
CA ARG A 170 21.05 8.56 11.71
C ARG A 170 20.98 10.06 11.49
#